data_d562c83c0132d6f66ae35f660f0d45aa
#
_entry.id   d562c83c0132d6f66ae35f660f0d45aa
#
_cell.length_a   1.000
_cell.length_b   1.000
_cell.length_c   1.000
_cell.angle_alpha   90.00
_cell.angle_beta   90.00
_cell.angle_gamma   90.00
#
_symmetry.space_group_name_H-M   'P 1'
#
loop_
_entity.id
_entity.type
_entity.pdbx_description
1 polymer ?
#
loop_
_entity_poly.entity_id
_entity_poly.type
_entity_poly.pdbx_seq_one_letter_code
_entity_poly.pdbx_strand_id
1 'polypeptide(L)'
;MREIHGTELPDSIRNGQRITGMTSGQKSFPCVAPMFEFSKHGQNGSWFSEIIPNIASIADDMTLVKSVHTEAINHDPAITAINTGSQQPGKPSMGAWLDWGMGSPNQNLPGYVVMISKGRGQSQALYDRLWGSGFLPSKHQGVKFRSAGDPVLYLSNPNGISRDMRRNMLDGIAKINLDKKMDCGDLEIDARIAQYEMAYRMQTSVPELVDLKDEPKHVLEMYGKDAMKKGSFAHNCLIARRLSERGVP
;
A
#
# COMPACT_ATOMS: atom_id res chain seq x y z
N MET A 1 -33.36 1.84 4.58
CA MET A 1 -32.84 1.24 3.33
C MET A 1 -33.66 0.02 2.87
N ARG A 2 -34.03 -0.94 3.75
CA ARG A 2 -34.89 -2.09 3.34
C ARG A 2 -36.25 -1.67 2.87
N GLU A 3 -36.86 -0.69 3.52
CA GLU A 3 -38.23 -0.15 3.20
C GLU A 3 -38.26 0.51 1.82
N ILE A 4 -37.15 1.05 1.34
CA ILE A 4 -37.07 1.72 0.03
C ILE A 4 -36.45 0.84 -1.06
N HIS A 5 -36.27 -0.47 -0.79
CA HIS A 5 -35.74 -1.39 -1.80
C HIS A 5 -36.67 -1.42 -3.04
N GLY A 6 -36.07 -1.26 -4.21
CA GLY A 6 -36.79 -1.25 -5.50
C GLY A 6 -37.48 0.07 -5.84
N THR A 7 -37.52 1.05 -4.91
CA THR A 7 -38.03 2.38 -5.23
C THR A 7 -37.00 3.22 -5.95
N GLU A 8 -37.43 4.19 -6.74
CA GLU A 8 -36.52 5.11 -7.44
C GLU A 8 -35.73 5.97 -6.43
N LEU A 9 -34.47 6.23 -6.73
CA LEU A 9 -33.62 7.09 -5.92
C LEU A 9 -34.18 8.51 -5.88
N PRO A 10 -34.51 9.07 -4.69
CA PRO A 10 -35.09 10.42 -4.58
C PRO A 10 -34.18 11.49 -5.17
N ASP A 11 -34.77 12.46 -5.87
CA ASP A 11 -34.04 13.60 -6.44
C ASP A 11 -33.26 14.39 -5.39
N SER A 12 -33.76 14.45 -4.15
CA SER A 12 -33.06 15.08 -3.01
C SER A 12 -31.74 14.43 -2.66
N ILE A 13 -31.58 13.13 -2.92
CA ILE A 13 -30.33 12.40 -2.72
C ILE A 13 -29.43 12.56 -3.93
N ARG A 14 -30.01 12.48 -5.12
CA ARG A 14 -29.29 12.64 -6.39
C ARG A 14 -28.78 14.06 -6.59
N ASN A 15 -29.56 15.07 -6.17
CA ASN A 15 -29.21 16.50 -6.10
C ASN A 15 -28.40 17.02 -7.30
N GLY A 16 -28.85 16.68 -8.52
CA GLY A 16 -28.17 17.13 -9.75
C GLY A 16 -26.80 16.51 -10.03
N GLN A 17 -26.41 15.45 -9.30
CA GLN A 17 -25.14 14.76 -9.56
C GLN A 17 -25.05 14.30 -11.02
N ARG A 18 -23.87 14.48 -11.59
CA ARG A 18 -23.59 14.09 -12.97
C ARG A 18 -23.71 12.57 -13.14
N ILE A 19 -24.52 12.15 -14.13
CA ILE A 19 -24.59 10.76 -14.55
C ILE A 19 -23.32 10.44 -15.35
N THR A 20 -22.63 9.34 -14.99
CA THR A 20 -21.45 8.88 -15.72
C THR A 20 -21.85 8.19 -17.02
N GLY A 21 -20.92 8.07 -17.98
CA GLY A 21 -21.13 7.33 -19.22
C GLY A 21 -21.62 5.90 -19.01
N MET A 22 -21.23 5.25 -17.91
CA MET A 22 -21.68 3.89 -17.56
C MET A 22 -23.16 3.80 -17.17
N THR A 23 -23.72 4.87 -16.63
CA THR A 23 -25.11 4.92 -16.15
C THR A 23 -26.01 5.79 -17.01
N SER A 24 -25.47 6.50 -18.01
CA SER A 24 -26.23 7.44 -18.85
C SER A 24 -27.36 6.78 -19.65
N GLY A 25 -27.27 5.50 -19.95
CA GLY A 25 -28.29 4.72 -20.63
C GLY A 25 -29.34 4.10 -19.69
N GLN A 26 -29.22 4.23 -18.39
CA GLN A 26 -30.21 3.70 -17.43
C GLN A 26 -31.44 4.59 -17.39
N LYS A 27 -32.61 3.94 -17.46
CA LYS A 27 -33.90 4.63 -17.39
C LYS A 27 -34.37 4.91 -15.97
N SER A 28 -33.79 4.20 -14.97
CA SER A 28 -34.14 4.30 -13.56
C SER A 28 -32.95 4.00 -12.68
N PHE A 29 -32.97 4.49 -11.46
CA PHE A 29 -31.94 4.30 -10.44
C PHE A 29 -32.56 3.71 -9.16
N PRO A 30 -32.94 2.40 -9.17
CA PRO A 30 -33.60 1.79 -8.03
C PRO A 30 -32.65 1.67 -6.82
N CYS A 31 -33.18 1.97 -5.65
CA CYS A 31 -32.51 1.72 -4.38
C CYS A 31 -32.37 0.23 -4.12
N VAL A 32 -31.23 -0.22 -3.66
CA VAL A 32 -30.96 -1.63 -3.32
C VAL A 32 -30.74 -1.76 -1.82
N ALA A 33 -31.51 -2.64 -1.18
CA ALA A 33 -31.30 -2.96 0.22
C ALA A 33 -29.96 -3.68 0.42
N PRO A 34 -29.32 -3.51 1.58
CA PRO A 34 -28.11 -4.28 1.90
C PRO A 34 -28.43 -5.77 2.01
N MET A 35 -27.55 -6.61 1.49
CA MET A 35 -27.64 -8.07 1.55
C MET A 35 -27.27 -8.61 2.93
N PHE A 36 -26.49 -7.85 3.71
CA PHE A 36 -25.98 -8.22 5.01
C PHE A 36 -26.58 -7.36 6.11
N GLU A 37 -26.60 -7.89 7.34
CA GLU A 37 -27.06 -7.16 8.50
C GLU A 37 -26.00 -6.14 8.95
N PHE A 38 -26.51 -5.06 9.57
CA PHE A 38 -25.70 -4.02 10.19
C PHE A 38 -26.12 -3.85 11.63
N SER A 39 -25.14 -3.69 12.52
CA SER A 39 -25.36 -3.40 13.94
C SER A 39 -24.43 -2.29 14.42
N LYS A 40 -24.82 -1.67 15.54
CA LYS A 40 -24.01 -0.63 16.16
C LYS A 40 -22.93 -1.24 17.03
N HIS A 41 -21.71 -0.71 16.93
CA HIS A 41 -20.54 -1.14 17.69
C HIS A 41 -19.82 0.07 18.27
N GLY A 42 -19.07 -0.16 19.35
CA GLY A 42 -18.32 0.86 20.07
C GLY A 42 -19.20 1.82 20.88
N GLN A 43 -18.58 2.64 21.69
CA GLN A 43 -19.26 3.65 22.55
C GLN A 43 -19.94 4.72 21.71
N ASN A 44 -19.39 5.05 20.55
CA ASN A 44 -19.95 6.03 19.60
C ASN A 44 -21.13 5.48 18.78
N GLY A 45 -21.43 4.18 18.88
CA GLY A 45 -22.52 3.54 18.19
C GLY A 45 -22.40 3.53 16.66
N SER A 46 -21.19 3.39 16.13
CA SER A 46 -20.94 3.32 14.69
C SER A 46 -21.50 2.04 14.08
N TRP A 47 -22.07 2.15 12.86
CA TRP A 47 -22.64 1.02 12.17
C TRP A 47 -21.59 0.22 11.40
N PHE A 48 -21.54 -1.10 11.64
CA PHE A 48 -20.70 -2.06 10.92
C PHE A 48 -21.55 -3.21 10.37
N SER A 49 -21.09 -3.78 9.25
CA SER A 49 -21.69 -4.97 8.67
C SER A 49 -21.19 -6.23 9.39
N GLU A 50 -22.05 -7.25 9.46
CA GLU A 50 -21.72 -8.57 9.99
C GLU A 50 -20.57 -9.28 9.27
N ILE A 51 -20.22 -8.86 8.03
CA ILE A 51 -19.11 -9.44 7.25
C ILE A 51 -17.73 -8.99 7.73
N ILE A 52 -17.64 -7.98 8.60
CA ILE A 52 -16.39 -7.44 9.13
C ILE A 52 -16.37 -7.43 10.67
N PRO A 53 -16.66 -8.57 11.33
CA PRO A 53 -16.83 -8.62 12.78
C PRO A 53 -15.57 -8.23 13.55
N ASN A 54 -14.38 -8.60 13.03
CA ASN A 54 -13.10 -8.26 13.66
C ASN A 54 -12.79 -6.75 13.60
N ILE A 55 -13.19 -6.08 12.51
CA ILE A 55 -13.09 -4.62 12.42
C ILE A 55 -14.10 -3.97 13.36
N ALA A 56 -15.31 -4.49 13.43
CA ALA A 56 -16.33 -4.00 14.35
C ALA A 56 -15.93 -4.13 15.83
N SER A 57 -15.14 -5.15 16.20
CA SER A 57 -14.68 -5.34 17.59
C SER A 57 -13.67 -4.29 18.08
N ILE A 58 -13.01 -3.58 17.17
CA ILE A 58 -12.07 -2.49 17.49
C ILE A 58 -12.65 -1.10 17.13
N ALA A 59 -13.98 -0.97 17.12
CA ALA A 59 -14.67 0.25 16.70
C ALA A 59 -14.26 1.49 17.51
N ASP A 60 -13.94 1.32 18.79
CA ASP A 60 -13.53 2.41 19.68
C ASP A 60 -12.07 2.87 19.46
N ASP A 61 -11.25 2.03 18.81
CA ASP A 61 -9.87 2.34 18.47
C ASP A 61 -9.73 3.01 17.08
N MET A 62 -10.87 3.23 16.38
CA MET A 62 -10.88 3.74 15.01
C MET A 62 -11.60 5.09 14.89
N THR A 63 -11.07 5.95 14.05
CA THR A 63 -11.76 7.15 13.58
C THR A 63 -12.41 6.89 12.22
N LEU A 64 -13.73 7.03 12.14
CA LEU A 64 -14.51 6.87 10.90
C LEU A 64 -14.76 8.22 10.26
N VAL A 65 -14.02 8.54 9.20
CA VAL A 65 -14.22 9.77 8.42
C VAL A 65 -15.25 9.51 7.32
N LYS A 66 -16.50 9.92 7.54
CA LYS A 66 -17.63 9.64 6.65
C LYS A 66 -17.83 10.66 5.53
N SER A 67 -17.08 11.76 5.55
CA SER A 67 -17.22 12.89 4.61
C SER A 67 -16.21 12.88 3.47
N VAL A 68 -15.44 11.81 3.31
CA VAL A 68 -14.47 11.68 2.20
C VAL A 68 -15.22 11.55 0.88
N HIS A 69 -14.89 12.41 -0.09
CA HIS A 69 -15.45 12.37 -1.43
C HIS A 69 -14.41 12.72 -2.48
N THR A 70 -14.71 12.46 -3.75
CA THR A 70 -13.89 12.84 -4.89
C THR A 70 -14.77 13.18 -6.09
N GLU A 71 -14.31 14.16 -6.89
CA GLU A 71 -14.89 14.51 -8.18
C GLU A 71 -14.54 13.51 -9.29
N ALA A 72 -13.67 12.54 -8.99
CA ALA A 72 -13.18 11.58 -9.97
C ALA A 72 -14.29 10.59 -10.36
N ILE A 73 -14.61 10.54 -11.66
CA ILE A 73 -15.62 9.66 -12.22
C ILE A 73 -15.09 8.23 -12.44
N ASN A 74 -13.81 8.11 -12.79
CA ASN A 74 -13.15 6.84 -13.09
C ASN A 74 -12.25 6.37 -11.95
N HIS A 75 -11.99 5.06 -11.90
CA HIS A 75 -11.13 4.42 -10.92
C HIS A 75 -9.71 4.99 -10.92
N ASP A 76 -9.08 5.18 -12.07
CA ASP A 76 -7.70 5.62 -12.16
C ASP A 76 -7.46 7.01 -11.53
N PRO A 77 -8.19 8.09 -11.92
CA PRO A 77 -8.06 9.37 -11.24
C PRO A 77 -8.51 9.32 -9.78
N ALA A 78 -9.51 8.49 -9.42
CA ALA A 78 -9.96 8.35 -8.03
C ALA A 78 -8.89 7.68 -7.15
N ILE A 79 -8.27 6.60 -7.62
CA ILE A 79 -7.19 5.91 -6.91
C ILE A 79 -5.97 6.84 -6.80
N THR A 80 -5.67 7.60 -7.84
CA THR A 80 -4.59 8.59 -7.82
C THR A 80 -4.88 9.66 -6.77
N ALA A 81 -6.11 10.18 -6.74
CA ALA A 81 -6.53 11.20 -5.77
C ALA A 81 -6.42 10.71 -4.31
N ILE A 82 -6.87 9.50 -4.00
CA ILE A 82 -6.81 8.99 -2.62
C ILE A 82 -5.38 8.71 -2.16
N ASN A 83 -4.48 8.36 -3.07
CA ASN A 83 -3.08 8.08 -2.73
C ASN A 83 -2.19 9.32 -2.69
N THR A 84 -2.52 10.38 -3.44
CA THR A 84 -1.62 11.54 -3.64
C THR A 84 -2.25 12.89 -3.36
N GLY A 85 -3.56 12.94 -3.06
CA GLY A 85 -4.32 14.18 -2.92
C GLY A 85 -4.61 14.90 -4.25
N SER A 86 -4.36 14.26 -5.40
CA SER A 86 -4.61 14.85 -6.73
C SER A 86 -5.05 13.78 -7.72
N GLN A 87 -6.00 14.12 -8.59
CA GLN A 87 -6.38 13.24 -9.69
C GLN A 87 -5.29 13.12 -10.77
N GLN A 88 -4.38 14.10 -10.82
CA GLN A 88 -3.28 14.12 -11.77
C GLN A 88 -2.01 13.52 -11.17
N PRO A 89 -1.25 12.71 -11.94
CA PRO A 89 0.03 12.15 -11.51
C PRO A 89 1.07 13.25 -11.22
N GLY A 90 2.14 12.88 -10.50
CA GLY A 90 3.30 13.73 -10.25
C GLY A 90 3.42 14.27 -8.83
N LYS A 91 2.38 14.07 -8.00
CA LYS A 91 2.48 14.39 -6.56
C LYS A 91 2.97 13.18 -5.77
N PRO A 92 3.65 13.41 -4.63
CA PRO A 92 4.06 12.33 -3.75
C PRO A 92 2.85 11.56 -3.21
N SER A 93 3.00 10.26 -3.09
CA SER A 93 2.02 9.42 -2.44
C SER A 93 2.01 9.64 -0.92
N MET A 94 0.92 9.26 -0.26
CA MET A 94 0.78 9.37 1.19
C MET A 94 1.94 8.68 1.93
N GLY A 95 2.35 7.48 1.50
CA GLY A 95 3.48 6.78 2.10
C GLY A 95 4.82 7.49 1.87
N ALA A 96 5.01 8.13 0.71
CA ALA A 96 6.20 8.94 0.46
C ALA A 96 6.27 10.19 1.37
N TRP A 97 5.13 10.84 1.62
CA TRP A 97 5.04 11.94 2.59
C TRP A 97 5.34 11.49 4.02
N LEU A 98 4.80 10.34 4.44
CA LEU A 98 5.07 9.78 5.78
C LEU A 98 6.55 9.44 5.93
N ASP A 99 7.15 8.75 4.97
CA ASP A 99 8.58 8.41 5.00
C ASP A 99 9.47 9.66 4.98
N TRP A 100 9.10 10.69 4.21
CA TRP A 100 9.84 11.95 4.18
C TRP A 100 9.74 12.72 5.49
N GLY A 101 8.55 12.79 6.09
CA GLY A 101 8.29 13.61 7.28
C GLY A 101 8.69 12.95 8.59
N MET A 102 8.47 11.64 8.71
CA MET A 102 8.71 10.89 9.95
C MET A 102 9.99 10.05 9.88
N GLY A 103 10.44 9.70 8.69
CA GLY A 103 11.52 8.73 8.49
C GLY A 103 11.12 7.32 8.91
N SER A 104 12.11 6.45 8.99
CA SER A 104 11.95 5.09 9.49
C SER A 104 12.95 4.79 10.58
N PRO A 105 12.53 4.25 11.74
CA PRO A 105 13.45 3.73 12.77
C PRO A 105 14.30 2.57 12.26
N ASN A 106 13.81 1.84 11.25
CA ASN A 106 14.53 0.72 10.66
C ASN A 106 15.50 1.20 9.58
N GLN A 107 16.77 0.78 9.69
CA GLN A 107 17.83 1.12 8.73
C GLN A 107 18.11 0.02 7.69
N ASN A 108 17.48 -1.16 7.83
CA ASN A 108 17.77 -2.35 7.03
C ASN A 108 16.60 -2.76 6.11
N LEU A 109 15.47 -2.08 6.24
CA LEU A 109 14.25 -2.25 5.43
C LEU A 109 13.79 -0.88 4.92
N PRO A 110 13.13 -0.82 3.74
CA PRO A 110 12.56 0.44 3.26
C PRO A 110 11.54 1.01 4.25
N GLY A 111 11.52 2.33 4.42
CA GLY A 111 10.53 3.01 5.25
C GLY A 111 9.12 3.01 4.65
N TYR A 112 9.02 2.75 3.35
CA TYR A 112 7.74 2.62 2.67
C TYR A 112 7.69 1.35 1.82
N VAL A 113 6.89 0.39 2.23
CA VAL A 113 6.71 -0.91 1.54
C VAL A 113 5.31 -1.01 0.94
N VAL A 114 5.24 -1.50 -0.28
CA VAL A 114 3.99 -1.72 -1.00
C VAL A 114 3.79 -3.20 -1.29
N MET A 115 2.65 -3.74 -0.89
CA MET A 115 2.26 -5.11 -1.14
C MET A 115 0.92 -5.18 -1.86
N ILE A 116 0.89 -5.87 -3.00
CA ILE A 116 -0.31 -6.02 -3.81
C ILE A 116 -0.87 -7.43 -3.61
N SER A 117 -2.11 -7.50 -3.12
CA SER A 117 -2.82 -8.77 -2.98
C SER A 117 -3.48 -9.17 -4.28
N LYS A 118 -3.39 -10.48 -4.61
CA LYS A 118 -4.15 -11.06 -5.72
C LYS A 118 -5.52 -11.51 -5.21
N GLY A 119 -6.58 -10.87 -5.73
CA GLY A 119 -7.97 -11.25 -5.45
C GLY A 119 -8.56 -12.18 -6.52
N ARG A 120 -9.83 -12.56 -6.33
CA ARG A 120 -10.66 -13.16 -7.37
C ARG A 120 -11.37 -12.05 -8.14
N GLY A 121 -11.40 -12.13 -9.47
CA GLY A 121 -12.11 -11.19 -10.33
C GLY A 121 -11.19 -10.31 -11.18
N GLN A 122 -11.77 -9.28 -11.80
CA GLN A 122 -11.02 -8.32 -12.60
C GLN A 122 -10.14 -7.45 -11.70
N SER A 123 -8.84 -7.45 -11.96
CA SER A 123 -7.90 -6.57 -11.26
C SER A 123 -7.99 -5.16 -11.87
N GLN A 124 -8.07 -4.15 -11.02
CA GLN A 124 -7.80 -2.77 -11.44
C GLN A 124 -6.34 -2.61 -11.81
N ALA A 125 -6.05 -1.81 -12.83
CA ALA A 125 -4.69 -1.48 -13.18
C ALA A 125 -4.06 -0.65 -12.04
N LEU A 126 -2.98 -1.19 -11.46
CA LEU A 126 -2.19 -0.52 -10.44
C LEU A 126 -0.87 -0.08 -11.06
N TYR A 127 -0.58 1.19 -10.97
CA TYR A 127 0.60 1.82 -11.57
C TYR A 127 1.59 2.24 -10.50
N ASP A 128 2.87 2.14 -10.78
CA ASP A 128 3.95 2.46 -9.84
C ASP A 128 3.90 3.93 -9.37
N ARG A 129 3.28 4.83 -10.13
CA ARG A 129 3.02 6.22 -9.72
C ARG A 129 2.16 6.35 -8.45
N LEU A 130 1.36 5.32 -8.10
CA LEU A 130 0.50 5.34 -6.91
C LEU A 130 1.28 5.27 -5.60
N TRP A 131 2.55 4.84 -5.67
CA TRP A 131 3.48 4.83 -4.53
C TRP A 131 4.79 5.56 -4.85
N GLY A 132 4.75 6.44 -5.85
CA GLY A 132 5.88 7.26 -6.24
C GLY A 132 6.19 8.37 -5.25
N SER A 133 7.43 8.84 -5.29
CA SER A 133 7.91 9.99 -4.51
C SER A 133 7.44 11.35 -5.06
N GLY A 134 6.92 11.39 -6.30
CA GLY A 134 6.55 12.64 -6.96
C GLY A 134 7.74 13.59 -7.06
N PHE A 135 7.60 14.80 -6.51
CA PHE A 135 8.67 15.78 -6.45
C PHE A 135 9.60 15.65 -5.23
N LEU A 136 9.34 14.71 -4.32
CA LEU A 136 10.26 14.39 -3.24
C LEU A 136 11.44 13.55 -3.77
N PRO A 137 12.59 13.52 -3.08
CA PRO A 137 13.72 12.67 -3.47
C PRO A 137 13.29 11.19 -3.64
N SER A 138 13.84 10.54 -4.64
CA SER A 138 13.44 9.18 -5.04
C SER A 138 13.65 8.10 -3.96
N LYS A 139 14.46 8.39 -2.95
CA LYS A 139 14.67 7.50 -1.78
C LYS A 139 13.39 7.27 -0.96
N HIS A 140 12.39 8.16 -1.06
CA HIS A 140 11.10 8.07 -0.37
C HIS A 140 10.02 7.35 -1.18
N GLN A 141 10.38 6.81 -2.35
CA GLN A 141 9.46 6.03 -3.16
C GLN A 141 9.15 4.68 -2.49
N GLY A 142 7.90 4.23 -2.61
CA GLY A 142 7.47 2.93 -2.11
C GLY A 142 8.18 1.77 -2.82
N VAL A 143 8.70 0.83 -2.04
CA VAL A 143 9.34 -0.38 -2.54
C VAL A 143 8.31 -1.49 -2.62
N LYS A 144 8.01 -1.93 -3.85
CA LYS A 144 7.04 -2.99 -4.09
C LYS A 144 7.62 -4.36 -3.79
N PHE A 145 7.07 -5.05 -2.79
CA PHE A 145 7.35 -6.45 -2.54
C PHE A 145 6.50 -7.32 -3.46
N ARG A 146 7.15 -8.26 -4.12
CA ARG A 146 6.50 -9.18 -5.08
C ARG A 146 5.74 -10.28 -4.35
N SER A 147 4.58 -10.61 -4.90
CA SER A 147 3.72 -11.69 -4.38
C SER A 147 4.18 -13.10 -4.76
N ALA A 148 5.22 -13.24 -5.60
CA ALA A 148 5.75 -14.54 -6.04
C ALA A 148 7.25 -14.44 -6.31
N GLY A 149 7.96 -15.53 -6.07
CA GLY A 149 9.43 -15.57 -6.15
C GLY A 149 10.08 -14.78 -5.01
N ASP A 150 11.23 -14.17 -5.32
CA ASP A 150 11.90 -13.28 -4.38
C ASP A 150 11.06 -12.02 -4.13
N PRO A 151 10.91 -11.59 -2.89
CA PRO A 151 10.11 -10.39 -2.56
C PRO A 151 10.59 -9.14 -3.27
N VAL A 152 11.89 -9.01 -3.46
CA VAL A 152 12.54 -7.92 -4.18
C VAL A 152 13.41 -8.51 -5.30
N LEU A 153 13.33 -7.92 -6.51
CA LEU A 153 14.15 -8.36 -7.64
C LEU A 153 15.63 -8.10 -7.38
N TYR A 154 16.45 -9.04 -7.85
CA TYR A 154 17.92 -8.92 -7.77
C TYR A 154 18.47 -8.74 -6.35
N LEU A 155 17.73 -9.26 -5.36
CA LEU A 155 18.15 -9.19 -3.96
C LEU A 155 19.42 -10.02 -3.71
N SER A 156 19.49 -11.22 -4.27
CA SER A 156 20.66 -12.09 -4.18
C SER A 156 21.79 -11.65 -5.11
N ASN A 157 23.01 -11.93 -4.70
CA ASN A 157 24.16 -11.70 -5.57
C ASN A 157 24.16 -12.69 -6.76
N PRO A 158 24.65 -12.26 -7.93
CA PRO A 158 24.93 -13.19 -9.02
C PRO A 158 25.93 -14.26 -8.63
N ASN A 159 25.90 -15.41 -9.32
CA ASN A 159 26.86 -16.48 -9.10
C ASN A 159 28.31 -15.97 -9.23
N GLY A 160 29.16 -16.34 -8.29
CA GLY A 160 30.56 -15.91 -8.26
C GLY A 160 30.82 -14.58 -7.57
N ILE A 161 29.79 -13.84 -7.16
CA ILE A 161 29.95 -12.58 -6.40
C ILE A 161 29.69 -12.84 -4.92
N SER A 162 30.74 -12.79 -4.10
CA SER A 162 30.60 -12.87 -2.65
C SER A 162 30.00 -11.58 -2.07
N ARG A 163 29.56 -11.63 -0.81
CA ARG A 163 29.06 -10.45 -0.10
C ARG A 163 30.12 -9.36 0.03
N ASP A 164 31.36 -9.74 0.33
CA ASP A 164 32.47 -8.79 0.47
C ASP A 164 32.85 -8.16 -0.88
N MET A 165 32.85 -8.96 -1.94
CA MET A 165 33.06 -8.44 -3.30
C MET A 165 31.96 -7.44 -3.66
N ARG A 166 30.69 -7.75 -3.34
CA ARG A 166 29.56 -6.83 -3.54
C ARG A 166 29.75 -5.54 -2.74
N ARG A 167 30.21 -5.62 -1.47
CA ARG A 167 30.50 -4.44 -0.65
C ARG A 167 31.54 -3.55 -1.32
N ASN A 168 32.68 -4.11 -1.71
CA ASN A 168 33.74 -3.37 -2.38
C ASN A 168 33.29 -2.70 -3.68
N MET A 169 32.43 -3.38 -4.46
CA MET A 169 31.83 -2.80 -5.66
C MET A 169 30.96 -1.58 -5.32
N LEU A 170 30.12 -1.67 -4.29
CA LEU A 170 29.25 -0.56 -3.88
C LEU A 170 30.06 0.61 -3.34
N ASP A 171 31.11 0.37 -2.59
CA ASP A 171 32.02 1.41 -2.09
C ASP A 171 32.72 2.14 -3.25
N GLY A 172 33.16 1.40 -4.26
CA GLY A 172 33.71 1.97 -5.49
C GLY A 172 32.70 2.83 -6.26
N ILE A 173 31.48 2.32 -6.44
CA ILE A 173 30.38 3.06 -7.11
C ILE A 173 30.03 4.32 -6.31
N ALA A 174 29.93 4.23 -4.98
CA ALA A 174 29.62 5.38 -4.13
C ALA A 174 30.69 6.47 -4.28
N LYS A 175 31.97 6.11 -4.31
CA LYS A 175 33.08 7.06 -4.51
C LYS A 175 32.99 7.77 -5.86
N ILE A 176 32.79 7.03 -6.96
CA ILE A 176 32.60 7.61 -8.30
C ILE A 176 31.39 8.56 -8.33
N ASN A 177 30.30 8.17 -7.71
CA ASN A 177 29.10 9.00 -7.64
C ASN A 177 29.32 10.29 -6.83
N LEU A 178 30.06 10.22 -5.72
CA LEU A 178 30.42 11.41 -4.92
C LEU A 178 31.31 12.37 -5.71
N ASP A 179 32.31 11.87 -6.43
CA ASP A 179 33.14 12.70 -7.31
C ASP A 179 32.29 13.40 -8.36
N LYS A 180 31.38 12.67 -9.01
CA LYS A 180 30.43 13.23 -9.98
C LYS A 180 29.51 14.30 -9.36
N LYS A 181 29.07 14.09 -8.12
CA LYS A 181 28.23 15.07 -7.41
C LYS A 181 28.95 16.40 -7.21
N MET A 182 30.26 16.35 -6.90
CA MET A 182 31.06 17.58 -6.77
C MET A 182 31.14 18.36 -8.07
N ASP A 183 31.12 17.68 -9.21
CA ASP A 183 31.17 18.31 -10.53
C ASP A 183 29.83 18.90 -10.98
N CYS A 184 28.71 18.18 -10.75
CA CYS A 184 27.40 18.56 -11.29
C CYS A 184 26.38 19.10 -10.27
N GLY A 185 26.63 18.93 -8.96
CA GLY A 185 25.75 19.41 -7.90
C GLY A 185 24.39 18.69 -7.78
N ASP A 186 24.19 17.55 -8.46
CA ASP A 186 22.93 16.84 -8.49
C ASP A 186 22.64 16.11 -7.15
N LEU A 187 21.59 16.54 -6.45
CA LEU A 187 21.19 15.98 -5.15
C LEU A 187 20.60 14.58 -5.26
N GLU A 188 20.13 14.14 -6.44
CA GLU A 188 19.65 12.76 -6.65
C GLU A 188 20.76 11.71 -6.56
N ILE A 189 22.01 12.12 -6.65
CA ILE A 189 23.16 11.22 -6.45
C ILE A 189 23.17 10.65 -5.04
N ASP A 190 22.87 11.45 -4.01
CA ASP A 190 22.77 10.97 -2.62
C ASP A 190 21.64 9.95 -2.47
N ALA A 191 20.48 10.24 -3.07
CA ALA A 191 19.35 9.31 -3.08
C ALA A 191 19.74 7.97 -3.71
N ARG A 192 20.48 7.99 -4.81
CA ARG A 192 20.95 6.79 -5.51
C ARG A 192 21.96 5.98 -4.68
N ILE A 193 22.90 6.64 -4.03
CA ILE A 193 23.84 5.97 -3.11
C ILE A 193 23.06 5.31 -1.97
N ALA A 194 22.11 6.03 -1.36
CA ALA A 194 21.28 5.50 -0.29
C ALA A 194 20.44 4.29 -0.73
N GLN A 195 19.93 4.29 -1.96
CA GLN A 195 19.19 3.15 -2.56
C GLN A 195 20.08 1.91 -2.71
N TYR A 196 21.31 2.05 -3.16
CA TYR A 196 22.25 0.93 -3.25
C TYR A 196 22.61 0.36 -1.88
N GLU A 197 22.84 1.22 -0.89
CA GLU A 197 23.09 0.80 0.49
C GLU A 197 21.87 0.07 1.08
N MET A 198 20.67 0.58 0.86
CA MET A 198 19.44 -0.08 1.29
C MET A 198 19.31 -1.46 0.63
N ALA A 199 19.50 -1.57 -0.68
CA ALA A 199 19.43 -2.84 -1.39
C ALA A 199 20.44 -3.88 -0.84
N TYR A 200 21.64 -3.45 -0.45
CA TYR A 200 22.63 -4.33 0.15
C TYR A 200 22.20 -4.84 1.54
N ARG A 201 21.65 -3.97 2.38
CA ARG A 201 21.13 -4.36 3.72
C ARG A 201 19.92 -5.29 3.60
N MET A 202 19.07 -5.06 2.64
CA MET A 202 17.89 -5.89 2.36
C MET A 202 18.23 -7.34 1.99
N GLN A 203 19.46 -7.62 1.52
CA GLN A 203 19.90 -8.98 1.19
C GLN A 203 19.80 -9.96 2.38
N THR A 204 19.91 -9.46 3.60
CA THR A 204 19.76 -10.25 4.83
C THR A 204 18.36 -10.07 5.42
N SER A 205 17.92 -8.83 5.59
CA SER A 205 16.70 -8.50 6.35
C SER A 205 15.42 -8.93 5.65
N VAL A 206 15.37 -8.93 4.31
CA VAL A 206 14.15 -9.36 3.59
C VAL A 206 13.93 -10.87 3.67
N PRO A 207 14.93 -11.75 3.46
CA PRO A 207 14.76 -13.19 3.70
C PRO A 207 14.27 -13.51 5.11
N GLU A 208 14.84 -12.88 6.15
CA GLU A 208 14.41 -13.04 7.54
C GLU A 208 12.99 -12.56 7.78
N LEU A 209 12.59 -11.46 7.14
CA LEU A 209 11.25 -10.91 7.25
C LEU A 209 10.19 -11.89 6.72
N VAL A 210 10.43 -12.51 5.57
CA VAL A 210 9.47 -13.37 4.86
C VAL A 210 9.53 -14.83 5.25
N ASP A 211 10.51 -15.26 6.03
CA ASP A 211 10.56 -16.61 6.59
C ASP A 211 9.56 -16.73 7.74
N LEU A 212 8.49 -17.49 7.49
CA LEU A 212 7.38 -17.70 8.43
C LEU A 212 7.47 -19.03 9.18
N LYS A 213 8.60 -19.76 9.12
CA LYS A 213 8.73 -21.09 9.75
C LYS A 213 8.54 -21.03 11.25
N ASP A 214 9.02 -19.95 11.88
CA ASP A 214 8.98 -19.77 13.32
C ASP A 214 7.72 -19.03 13.80
N GLU A 215 6.78 -18.71 12.89
CA GLU A 215 5.52 -18.11 13.31
C GLU A 215 4.67 -19.08 14.11
N PRO A 216 4.21 -18.71 15.31
CA PRO A 216 3.38 -19.57 16.13
C PRO A 216 2.08 -19.98 15.42
N LYS A 217 1.67 -21.22 15.58
CA LYS A 217 0.47 -21.75 14.91
C LYS A 217 -0.77 -20.91 15.18
N HIS A 218 -0.99 -20.47 16.43
CA HIS A 218 -2.13 -19.64 16.79
C HIS A 218 -2.14 -18.29 16.05
N VAL A 219 -0.96 -17.73 15.77
CA VAL A 219 -0.83 -16.49 14.97
C VAL A 219 -1.24 -16.76 13.54
N LEU A 220 -0.75 -17.83 12.93
CA LEU A 220 -1.14 -18.20 11.56
C LEU A 220 -2.66 -18.43 11.45
N GLU A 221 -3.27 -19.06 12.46
CA GLU A 221 -4.71 -19.28 12.54
C GLU A 221 -5.51 -17.96 12.61
N MET A 222 -5.01 -16.94 13.32
CA MET A 222 -5.63 -15.61 13.37
C MET A 222 -5.71 -14.95 12.01
N TYR A 223 -4.68 -15.12 11.14
CA TYR A 223 -4.68 -14.60 9.76
C TYR A 223 -5.46 -15.50 8.79
N GLY A 224 -5.86 -16.69 9.23
CA GLY A 224 -6.70 -17.62 8.47
C GLY A 224 -5.92 -18.51 7.50
N LYS A 225 -6.64 -19.38 6.80
CA LYS A 225 -6.09 -20.46 5.96
C LYS A 225 -5.15 -20.00 4.84
N ASP A 226 -5.27 -18.78 4.40
CA ASP A 226 -4.45 -18.21 3.32
C ASP A 226 -3.19 -17.47 3.85
N ALA A 227 -2.92 -17.48 5.17
CA ALA A 227 -1.77 -16.83 5.79
C ALA A 227 -0.43 -17.24 5.16
N MET A 228 -0.26 -18.53 4.85
CA MET A 228 0.96 -19.07 4.21
C MET A 228 0.96 -18.95 2.68
N LYS A 229 -0.14 -18.50 2.06
CA LYS A 229 -0.28 -18.40 0.62
C LYS A 229 0.28 -17.06 0.14
N LYS A 230 1.49 -17.08 -0.41
CA LYS A 230 2.14 -15.88 -0.95
C LYS A 230 1.23 -15.08 -1.89
N GLY A 231 1.13 -13.78 -1.66
CA GLY A 231 0.31 -12.87 -2.44
C GLY A 231 -1.18 -12.85 -2.09
N SER A 232 -1.62 -13.63 -1.11
CA SER A 232 -2.95 -13.47 -0.52
C SER A 232 -3.00 -12.21 0.35
N PHE A 233 -4.20 -11.67 0.58
CA PHE A 233 -4.38 -10.55 1.50
C PHE A 233 -3.93 -10.92 2.92
N ALA A 234 -4.30 -12.10 3.41
CA ALA A 234 -3.90 -12.61 4.73
C ALA A 234 -2.37 -12.68 4.88
N HIS A 235 -1.66 -13.22 3.87
CA HIS A 235 -0.20 -13.25 3.86
C HIS A 235 0.40 -11.85 3.91
N ASN A 236 -0.10 -10.92 3.11
CA ASN A 236 0.38 -9.55 3.10
C ASN A 236 0.14 -8.85 4.43
N CYS A 237 -1.01 -9.07 5.09
CA CYS A 237 -1.27 -8.56 6.44
C CYS A 237 -0.28 -9.12 7.48
N LEU A 238 0.05 -10.41 7.40
CA LEU A 238 1.05 -11.03 8.26
C LEU A 238 2.44 -10.42 8.07
N ILE A 239 2.85 -10.22 6.81
CA ILE A 239 4.13 -9.54 6.50
C ILE A 239 4.10 -8.08 6.95
N ALA A 240 2.97 -7.35 6.79
CA ALA A 240 2.82 -5.97 7.26
C ALA A 240 3.03 -5.87 8.79
N ARG A 241 2.44 -6.79 9.58
CA ARG A 241 2.70 -6.87 11.03
C ARG A 241 4.20 -7.02 11.30
N ARG A 242 4.87 -7.99 10.64
CA ARG A 242 6.31 -8.24 10.83
C ARG A 242 7.18 -7.05 10.43
N LEU A 243 6.77 -6.27 9.41
CA LEU A 243 7.40 -5.01 9.06
C LEU A 243 7.27 -3.98 10.19
N SER A 244 6.04 -3.81 10.71
CA SER A 244 5.77 -2.88 11.81
C SER A 244 6.53 -3.24 13.09
N GLU A 245 6.59 -4.53 13.47
CA GLU A 245 7.38 -5.03 14.59
C GLU A 245 8.90 -4.76 14.44
N ARG A 246 9.37 -4.56 13.20
CA ARG A 246 10.75 -4.20 12.88
C ARG A 246 10.96 -2.69 12.71
N GLY A 247 9.97 -1.88 13.03
CA GLY A 247 10.05 -0.42 12.97
C GLY A 247 9.92 0.16 11.57
N VAL A 248 9.26 -0.53 10.65
CA VAL A 248 8.78 0.07 9.39
C VAL A 248 7.44 0.73 9.68
N PRO A 249 7.29 2.05 9.49
CA PRO A 249 6.08 2.80 9.83
C PRO A 249 4.86 2.47 8.99
#